data_b379c90739c2a8bcc0790fa78897f020
#
_entry.id   b379c90739c2a8bcc0790fa78897f020
#
_cell.length_a   1.000
_cell.length_b   1.000
_cell.length_c   1.000
_cell.angle_alpha   90.00
_cell.angle_beta   90.00
_cell.angle_gamma   90.00
#
_symmetry.space_group_name_H-M   'P 1'
#
loop_
_entity.id
_entity.type
_entity.pdbx_description
1 polymer ?
#
loop_
_entity_poly.entity_id
_entity_poly.type
_entity_poly.pdbx_seq_one_letter_code
_entity_poly.pdbx_strand_id
1 'polypeptide(L)'
;MASDVEITVVGGSLAGLTLALACAVRGMPVRVLEQSKGHVLGGDSLTVDLSLLRSTTGHDPRLPPALPVVPAYRDLTTWPALYSWLRARVDETPTITLEGSRRVLSVTDLGEGVEVTFEDGQKRITPVVLGADGYRSVVRRAIAPDHPYARYAGYLVWRGLVEERTLKRPVPWPSDGGLWIEIIDGYRLVAATLPGRDGSIVPGYRQITFAWFDIHRDQLLRRAGCLTPDGHIVGSLARGMIDESVRLDLASRARAIWPEQWLEAVLTGISSSETLSGAPIAEYKPEQLARGNLAILGDAAHVISPMTGRGLLTGMEDASTLAPLLASRNPKSSFASVLGSYEQARLPFIQGLVNHSMSISAEYRRRAGV
;
A
#
# COMPACT_ATOMS: atom_id res chain seq x y z
N MET A 1 -18.77 23.05 16.31
CA MET A 1 -18.17 24.06 15.41
C MET A 1 -17.05 23.35 14.65
N ALA A 2 -17.04 23.44 13.31
CA ALA A 2 -15.94 22.86 12.50
C ALA A 2 -14.61 23.49 12.94
N SER A 3 -13.56 22.69 12.98
CA SER A 3 -12.21 23.19 13.30
C SER A 3 -11.70 23.97 12.09
N ASP A 4 -11.38 25.25 12.26
CA ASP A 4 -10.75 26.05 11.19
C ASP A 4 -9.28 25.63 10.93
N VAL A 5 -8.78 24.65 11.64
CA VAL A 5 -7.39 24.20 11.55
C VAL A 5 -7.25 23.13 10.47
N GLU A 6 -6.50 23.46 9.43
CA GLU A 6 -6.22 22.57 8.31
C GLU A 6 -5.25 21.46 8.72
N ILE A 7 -5.61 20.20 8.41
CA ILE A 7 -4.77 19.02 8.59
C ILE A 7 -3.93 18.79 7.33
N THR A 8 -2.62 18.71 7.47
CA THR A 8 -1.74 18.39 6.33
C THR A 8 -1.39 16.91 6.31
N VAL A 9 -1.69 16.23 5.20
CA VAL A 9 -1.35 14.83 4.93
C VAL A 9 -0.27 14.75 3.87
N VAL A 10 0.83 14.08 4.14
CA VAL A 10 1.89 13.81 3.15
C VAL A 10 1.69 12.41 2.59
N GLY A 11 1.45 12.33 1.27
CA GLY A 11 1.14 11.12 0.54
C GLY A 11 -0.34 10.98 0.17
N GLY A 12 -0.63 11.00 -1.12
CA GLY A 12 -1.98 10.87 -1.72
C GLY A 12 -2.28 9.47 -2.24
N SER A 13 -1.78 8.42 -1.56
CA SER A 13 -2.11 7.03 -1.85
C SER A 13 -3.29 6.55 -0.99
N LEU A 14 -3.56 5.24 -0.97
CA LEU A 14 -4.77 4.66 -0.34
C LEU A 14 -4.96 5.11 1.12
N ALA A 15 -3.90 5.03 1.94
CA ALA A 15 -3.99 5.42 3.35
C ALA A 15 -4.23 6.93 3.53
N GLY A 16 -3.51 7.76 2.75
CA GLY A 16 -3.65 9.22 2.83
C GLY A 16 -5.00 9.73 2.35
N LEU A 17 -5.52 9.20 1.23
CA LEU A 17 -6.86 9.55 0.75
C LEU A 17 -7.96 9.07 1.70
N THR A 18 -7.80 7.85 2.28
CA THR A 18 -8.73 7.34 3.30
C THR A 18 -8.75 8.23 4.53
N LEU A 19 -7.58 8.66 5.03
CA LEU A 19 -7.49 9.59 6.16
C LEU A 19 -8.11 10.96 5.83
N ALA A 20 -7.83 11.49 4.63
CA ALA A 20 -8.38 12.77 4.20
C ALA A 20 -9.92 12.75 4.21
N LEU A 21 -10.54 11.70 3.65
CA LEU A 21 -11.99 11.52 3.69
C LEU A 21 -12.50 11.33 5.13
N ALA A 22 -11.79 10.56 5.96
CA ALA A 22 -12.15 10.34 7.35
C ALA A 22 -12.14 11.64 8.17
N CYS A 23 -11.22 12.56 7.88
CA CYS A 23 -11.18 13.88 8.49
C CYS A 23 -12.30 14.79 7.95
N ALA A 24 -12.47 14.81 6.63
CA ALA A 24 -13.45 15.68 5.97
C ALA A 24 -14.91 15.39 6.38
N VAL A 25 -15.28 14.10 6.51
CA VAL A 25 -16.61 13.69 7.00
C VAL A 25 -16.89 14.17 8.44
N ARG A 26 -15.84 14.55 9.17
CA ARG A 26 -15.92 15.12 10.52
C ARG A 26 -15.78 16.66 10.52
N GLY A 27 -15.87 17.29 9.35
CA GLY A 27 -15.84 18.74 9.19
C GLY A 27 -14.45 19.37 9.32
N MET A 28 -13.36 18.59 9.20
CA MET A 28 -12.00 19.12 9.24
C MET A 28 -11.49 19.39 7.82
N PRO A 29 -10.95 20.59 7.52
CA PRO A 29 -10.28 20.83 6.25
C PRO A 29 -8.96 20.07 6.17
N VAL A 30 -8.68 19.50 4.99
CA VAL A 30 -7.50 18.67 4.77
C VAL A 30 -6.75 19.10 3.53
N ARG A 31 -5.44 19.17 3.63
CA ARG A 31 -4.52 19.36 2.51
C ARG A 31 -3.70 18.10 2.32
N VAL A 32 -3.81 17.48 1.15
CA VAL A 32 -3.01 16.31 0.78
C VAL A 32 -1.91 16.73 -0.18
N LEU A 33 -0.66 16.42 0.17
CA LEU A 33 0.54 16.71 -0.62
C LEU A 33 0.98 15.41 -1.31
N GLU A 34 0.87 15.34 -2.64
CA GLU A 34 1.23 14.16 -3.42
C GLU A 34 2.36 14.48 -4.42
N GLN A 35 3.40 13.63 -4.44
CA GLN A 35 4.56 13.83 -5.32
C GLN A 35 4.27 13.58 -6.81
N SER A 36 3.31 12.71 -7.12
CA SER A 36 2.94 12.35 -8.49
C SER A 36 1.89 13.31 -9.07
N LYS A 37 1.79 13.32 -10.41
CA LYS A 37 0.73 14.06 -11.11
C LYS A 37 -0.64 13.35 -11.13
N GLY A 38 -0.82 12.30 -10.32
CA GLY A 38 -2.06 11.54 -10.26
C GLY A 38 -2.14 10.35 -11.22
N HIS A 39 -1.09 10.05 -11.98
CA HIS A 39 -1.00 8.81 -12.74
C HIS A 39 -0.30 7.76 -11.90
N VAL A 40 -1.07 6.91 -11.26
CA VAL A 40 -0.53 5.79 -10.53
C VAL A 40 -0.65 4.53 -11.36
N LEU A 41 0.46 4.14 -11.96
CA LEU A 41 0.66 2.84 -12.55
C LEU A 41 1.04 1.90 -11.41
N GLY A 42 0.09 1.36 -10.77
CA GLY A 42 0.28 0.35 -9.75
C GLY A 42 -0.85 -0.64 -9.84
N GLY A 43 -0.67 -1.82 -9.41
CA GLY A 43 -1.84 -2.55 -9.33
C GLY A 43 -1.71 -4.03 -9.17
N ASP A 44 -1.73 -4.41 -7.92
CA ASP A 44 -1.91 -5.79 -7.54
C ASP A 44 -3.28 -5.94 -6.91
N SER A 45 -3.63 -7.17 -6.60
CA SER A 45 -4.82 -7.50 -5.84
C SER A 45 -4.77 -6.90 -4.44
N LEU A 46 -5.90 -6.41 -4.01
CA LEU A 46 -6.14 -5.95 -2.64
C LEU A 46 -7.32 -6.69 -2.06
N THR A 47 -7.20 -7.10 -0.80
CA THR A 47 -8.35 -7.45 0.01
C THR A 47 -8.91 -6.18 0.64
N VAL A 48 -10.22 -5.95 0.54
CA VAL A 48 -10.88 -4.76 1.07
C VAL A 48 -12.02 -5.16 2.00
N ASP A 49 -12.15 -4.45 3.11
CA ASP A 49 -13.33 -4.49 3.96
C ASP A 49 -14.22 -3.29 3.61
N LEU A 50 -15.30 -3.55 2.87
CA LEU A 50 -16.22 -2.51 2.41
C LEU A 50 -16.96 -1.83 3.56
N SER A 51 -17.18 -2.53 4.68
CA SER A 51 -17.85 -1.96 5.84
C SER A 51 -16.93 -1.00 6.60
N LEU A 52 -15.66 -1.37 6.78
CA LEU A 52 -14.66 -0.49 7.35
C LEU A 52 -14.40 0.72 6.44
N LEU A 53 -14.31 0.51 5.12
CA LEU A 53 -14.14 1.59 4.15
C LEU A 53 -15.29 2.61 4.26
N ARG A 54 -16.54 2.12 4.29
CA ARG A 54 -17.74 2.95 4.47
C ARG A 54 -17.70 3.74 5.78
N SER A 55 -17.50 3.05 6.90
CA SER A 55 -17.53 3.69 8.23
C SER A 55 -16.39 4.70 8.42
N THR A 56 -15.24 4.48 7.76
CA THR A 56 -14.09 5.36 7.84
C THR A 56 -14.26 6.60 6.96
N THR A 57 -14.65 6.41 5.69
CA THR A 57 -14.71 7.50 4.70
C THR A 57 -16.05 8.25 4.67
N GLY A 58 -17.11 7.68 5.26
CA GLY A 58 -18.46 8.21 5.18
C GLY A 58 -19.17 7.95 3.85
N HIS A 59 -18.51 7.25 2.90
CA HIS A 59 -19.06 6.94 1.58
C HIS A 59 -19.29 5.43 1.44
N ASP A 60 -20.50 5.04 0.98
CA ASP A 60 -20.80 3.62 0.76
C ASP A 60 -20.17 3.13 -0.56
N PRO A 61 -19.19 2.22 -0.51
CA PRO A 61 -18.54 1.73 -1.72
C PRO A 61 -19.44 0.82 -2.59
N ARG A 62 -20.63 0.47 -2.11
CA ARG A 62 -21.62 -0.32 -2.86
C ARG A 62 -22.57 0.55 -3.70
N LEU A 63 -22.62 1.87 -3.41
CA LEU A 63 -23.45 2.82 -4.16
C LEU A 63 -22.71 3.36 -5.38
N PRO A 64 -23.43 3.72 -6.47
CA PRO A 64 -22.82 4.28 -7.67
C PRO A 64 -22.06 5.59 -7.42
N PRO A 65 -20.89 5.78 -8.06
CA PRO A 65 -20.10 4.76 -8.73
C PRO A 65 -19.50 3.78 -7.74
N ALA A 66 -19.96 2.53 -7.81
CA ALA A 66 -19.55 1.48 -6.88
C ALA A 66 -18.07 1.11 -7.09
N LEU A 67 -17.41 0.70 -5.99
CA LEU A 67 -16.10 0.09 -6.07
C LEU A 67 -16.23 -1.32 -6.69
N PRO A 68 -15.57 -1.60 -7.82
CA PRO A 68 -15.58 -2.95 -8.40
C PRO A 68 -14.88 -3.95 -7.46
N VAL A 69 -15.57 -5.02 -7.09
CA VAL A 69 -15.03 -6.10 -6.25
C VAL A 69 -15.45 -7.47 -6.79
N VAL A 70 -14.59 -8.46 -6.59
CA VAL A 70 -14.96 -9.87 -6.66
C VAL A 70 -15.31 -10.30 -5.24
N PRO A 71 -16.55 -10.76 -4.98
CA PRO A 71 -16.95 -11.25 -3.68
C PRO A 71 -16.07 -12.45 -3.26
N ALA A 72 -15.63 -12.45 -2.00
CA ALA A 72 -14.85 -13.53 -1.41
C ALA A 72 -15.01 -13.50 0.12
N TYR A 73 -14.35 -14.39 0.85
CA TYR A 73 -14.24 -14.30 2.32
C TYR A 73 -13.73 -12.90 2.77
N ARG A 74 -12.82 -12.32 1.97
CA ARG A 74 -12.50 -10.89 1.97
C ARG A 74 -12.62 -10.43 0.53
N ASP A 75 -13.45 -9.43 0.27
CA ASP A 75 -13.67 -8.92 -1.07
C ASP A 75 -12.34 -8.54 -1.74
N LEU A 76 -12.20 -8.88 -3.02
CA LEU A 76 -11.00 -8.59 -3.80
C LEU A 76 -11.27 -7.46 -4.79
N THR A 77 -10.35 -6.53 -4.84
CA THR A 77 -10.33 -5.45 -5.83
C THR A 77 -8.92 -5.25 -6.37
N THR A 78 -8.77 -4.34 -7.33
CA THR A 78 -7.46 -3.90 -7.79
C THR A 78 -7.05 -2.60 -7.09
N TRP A 79 -5.75 -2.38 -6.93
CA TRP A 79 -5.22 -1.13 -6.39
C TRP A 79 -5.71 0.09 -7.22
N PRO A 80 -5.68 0.07 -8.59
CA PRO A 80 -6.20 1.17 -9.39
C PRO A 80 -7.70 1.44 -9.18
N ALA A 81 -8.52 0.39 -9.04
CA ALA A 81 -9.95 0.56 -8.82
C ALA A 81 -10.22 1.27 -7.48
N LEU A 82 -9.60 0.81 -6.40
CA LEU A 82 -9.76 1.44 -5.09
C LEU A 82 -9.18 2.86 -5.07
N TYR A 83 -8.02 3.09 -5.68
CA TYR A 83 -7.43 4.41 -5.78
C TYR A 83 -8.35 5.39 -6.55
N SER A 84 -8.87 4.98 -7.70
CA SER A 84 -9.78 5.80 -8.50
C SER A 84 -11.07 6.10 -7.75
N TRP A 85 -11.60 5.11 -7.01
CA TRP A 85 -12.78 5.29 -6.18
C TRP A 85 -12.54 6.33 -5.06
N LEU A 86 -11.45 6.19 -4.29
CA LEU A 86 -11.07 7.15 -3.25
C LEU A 86 -10.81 8.53 -3.82
N ARG A 87 -10.11 8.61 -4.95
CA ARG A 87 -9.79 9.87 -5.61
C ARG A 87 -11.04 10.62 -6.05
N ALA A 88 -12.01 9.93 -6.66
CA ALA A 88 -13.28 10.54 -7.03
C ALA A 88 -14.02 11.13 -5.81
N ARG A 89 -14.03 10.42 -4.68
CA ARG A 89 -14.64 10.94 -3.43
C ARG A 89 -13.89 12.16 -2.89
N VAL A 90 -12.56 12.16 -2.97
CA VAL A 90 -11.73 13.32 -2.58
C VAL A 90 -12.03 14.53 -3.47
N ASP A 91 -12.10 14.34 -4.78
CA ASP A 91 -12.37 15.40 -5.74
C ASP A 91 -13.80 16.00 -5.59
N GLU A 92 -14.76 15.20 -5.09
CA GLU A 92 -16.13 15.62 -4.78
C GLU A 92 -16.25 16.32 -3.41
N THR A 93 -15.20 16.33 -2.58
CA THR A 93 -15.23 16.84 -1.20
C THR A 93 -14.57 18.22 -1.11
N PRO A 94 -15.34 19.34 -1.03
CA PRO A 94 -14.77 20.69 -1.10
C PRO A 94 -13.79 21.05 0.03
N THR A 95 -13.86 20.35 1.16
CA THR A 95 -12.96 20.57 2.31
C THR A 95 -11.62 19.88 2.16
N ILE A 96 -11.39 19.13 1.06
CA ILE A 96 -10.12 18.50 0.77
C ILE A 96 -9.43 19.22 -0.39
N THR A 97 -8.21 19.68 -0.17
CA THR A 97 -7.33 20.20 -1.23
C THR A 97 -6.25 19.17 -1.52
N LEU A 98 -6.22 18.58 -2.72
CA LEU A 98 -5.15 17.68 -3.14
C LEU A 98 -4.20 18.40 -4.08
N GLU A 99 -2.95 18.55 -3.65
CA GLU A 99 -1.86 19.15 -4.43
C GLU A 99 -0.97 18.06 -5.02
N GLY A 100 -1.12 17.77 -6.31
CA GLY A 100 -0.21 16.89 -7.08
C GLY A 100 1.09 17.59 -7.44
N SER A 101 2.13 16.83 -7.78
CA SER A 101 3.49 17.34 -8.06
C SER A 101 4.09 18.17 -6.91
N ARG A 102 3.72 17.85 -5.68
CA ARG A 102 4.21 18.51 -4.46
C ARG A 102 5.02 17.52 -3.62
N ARG A 103 6.23 17.23 -4.08
CA ARG A 103 7.13 16.35 -3.37
C ARG A 103 7.70 17.03 -2.13
N VAL A 104 7.42 16.40 -0.96
CA VAL A 104 7.99 16.81 0.32
C VAL A 104 9.37 16.15 0.48
N LEU A 105 10.39 16.95 0.80
CA LEU A 105 11.75 16.47 1.07
C LEU A 105 12.02 16.25 2.55
N SER A 106 11.48 17.14 3.40
CA SER A 106 11.63 17.04 4.85
C SER A 106 10.48 17.73 5.57
N VAL A 107 10.30 17.34 6.82
CA VAL A 107 9.41 18.01 7.77
C VAL A 107 10.19 18.25 9.06
N THR A 108 9.97 19.42 9.70
CA THR A 108 10.61 19.79 10.96
C THR A 108 9.55 20.31 11.92
N ASP A 109 9.40 19.66 13.07
CA ASP A 109 8.52 20.16 14.12
C ASP A 109 9.17 21.36 14.82
N LEU A 110 8.48 22.50 14.81
CA LEU A 110 8.93 23.76 15.43
C LEU A 110 8.32 23.97 16.83
N GLY A 111 7.52 23.00 17.32
CA GLY A 111 6.76 23.12 18.58
C GLY A 111 5.39 23.75 18.39
N GLU A 112 5.30 24.94 17.80
CA GLU A 112 4.02 25.61 17.50
C GLU A 112 3.41 25.25 16.14
N GLY A 113 4.13 24.43 15.35
CA GLY A 113 3.73 23.96 14.03
C GLY A 113 4.85 23.17 13.38
N VAL A 114 4.61 22.76 12.14
CA VAL A 114 5.54 21.95 11.35
C VAL A 114 5.96 22.70 10.09
N GLU A 115 7.25 22.83 9.88
CA GLU A 115 7.81 23.31 8.61
C GLU A 115 7.89 22.13 7.63
N VAL A 116 7.24 22.27 6.47
CA VAL A 116 7.31 21.34 5.34
C VAL A 116 8.19 21.97 4.27
N THR A 117 9.26 21.26 3.88
CA THR A 117 10.17 21.69 2.79
C THR A 117 9.89 20.85 1.54
N PHE A 118 9.67 21.53 0.42
CA PHE A 118 9.39 20.92 -0.88
C PHE A 118 10.65 20.77 -1.75
N GLU A 119 10.56 19.93 -2.80
CA GLU A 119 11.65 19.69 -3.75
C GLU A 119 12.09 20.95 -4.51
N ASP A 120 11.19 21.90 -4.73
CA ASP A 120 11.46 23.20 -5.35
C ASP A 120 12.08 24.25 -4.39
N GLY A 121 12.41 23.84 -3.16
CA GLY A 121 12.97 24.69 -2.12
C GLY A 121 11.94 25.57 -1.38
N GLN A 122 10.67 25.57 -1.79
CA GLN A 122 9.62 26.28 -1.05
C GLN A 122 9.43 25.65 0.33
N LYS A 123 8.97 26.47 1.29
CA LYS A 123 8.63 26.05 2.64
C LYS A 123 7.21 26.48 3.00
N ARG A 124 6.54 25.66 3.79
CA ARG A 124 5.21 25.95 4.33
C ARG A 124 5.16 25.57 5.80
N ILE A 125 4.56 26.43 6.61
CA ILE A 125 4.27 26.10 8.01
C ILE A 125 2.81 25.65 8.10
N THR A 126 2.57 24.55 8.80
CA THR A 126 1.26 23.96 9.03
C THR A 126 1.14 23.51 10.48
N PRO A 127 -0.06 23.48 11.07
CA PRO A 127 -0.22 23.10 12.48
C PRO A 127 0.17 21.66 12.80
N VAL A 128 -0.06 20.74 11.87
CA VAL A 128 0.15 19.30 12.06
C VAL A 128 0.46 18.63 10.73
N VAL A 129 1.32 17.61 10.73
CA VAL A 129 1.62 16.80 9.56
C VAL A 129 1.41 15.31 9.86
N LEU A 130 0.63 14.65 9.01
CA LEU A 130 0.32 13.23 9.07
C LEU A 130 0.95 12.53 7.86
N GLY A 131 1.95 11.68 8.12
CA GLY A 131 2.68 10.97 7.07
C GLY A 131 1.94 9.69 6.65
N ALA A 132 1.49 9.66 5.40
CA ALA A 132 0.95 8.50 4.69
C ALA A 132 1.75 8.24 3.41
N ASP A 133 3.05 8.56 3.45
CA ASP A 133 3.98 8.65 2.32
C ASP A 133 4.76 7.34 2.08
N GLY A 134 4.21 6.23 2.58
CA GLY A 134 4.63 4.88 2.22
C GLY A 134 5.95 4.42 2.88
N TYR A 135 6.45 3.29 2.43
CA TYR A 135 7.58 2.59 3.07
C TYR A 135 8.91 3.38 3.06
N ARG A 136 9.03 4.44 2.24
CA ARG A 136 10.18 5.37 2.22
C ARG A 136 9.89 6.72 2.89
N SER A 137 8.96 6.75 3.81
CA SER A 137 8.42 7.94 4.44
C SER A 137 9.46 8.97 4.88
N VAL A 138 9.26 10.21 4.46
CA VAL A 138 10.05 11.36 4.93
C VAL A 138 9.59 11.81 6.32
N VAL A 139 8.28 11.64 6.62
CA VAL A 139 7.74 11.97 7.94
C VAL A 139 8.27 11.01 9.00
N ARG A 140 8.35 9.70 8.68
CA ARG A 140 8.98 8.71 9.57
C ARG A 140 10.42 9.08 9.91
N ARG A 141 11.20 9.58 8.95
CA ARG A 141 12.59 10.02 9.21
C ARG A 141 12.67 11.13 10.25
N ALA A 142 11.68 12.01 10.32
CA ALA A 142 11.63 13.06 11.34
C ALA A 142 11.18 12.53 12.71
N ILE A 143 10.30 11.52 12.73
CA ILE A 143 9.81 10.89 13.96
C ILE A 143 10.86 9.96 14.57
N ALA A 144 11.45 9.06 13.76
CA ALA A 144 12.38 8.02 14.17
C ALA A 144 13.72 8.12 13.40
N PRO A 145 14.56 9.15 13.66
CA PRO A 145 15.78 9.38 12.89
C PRO A 145 16.82 8.26 13.04
N ASP A 146 16.82 7.53 14.15
CA ASP A 146 17.77 6.44 14.41
C ASP A 146 17.41 5.16 13.65
N HIS A 147 16.13 4.95 13.35
CA HIS A 147 15.61 3.77 12.65
C HIS A 147 14.60 4.14 11.55
N PRO A 148 15.02 4.94 10.53
CA PRO A 148 14.07 5.51 9.57
C PRO A 148 13.71 4.57 8.41
N TYR A 149 14.44 3.47 8.23
CA TYR A 149 14.32 2.65 7.02
C TYR A 149 13.75 1.26 7.28
N ALA A 150 12.89 0.83 6.35
CA ALA A 150 12.44 -0.55 6.31
C ALA A 150 13.56 -1.48 5.82
N ARG A 151 13.64 -2.67 6.41
CA ARG A 151 14.66 -3.68 6.08
C ARG A 151 14.12 -4.71 5.10
N TYR A 152 14.99 -5.20 4.26
CA TYR A 152 14.68 -6.30 3.34
C TYR A 152 14.39 -7.58 4.11
N ALA A 153 13.25 -8.23 3.81
CA ALA A 153 12.81 -9.44 4.47
C ALA A 153 13.48 -10.73 3.94
N GLY A 154 14.37 -10.63 2.95
CA GLY A 154 15.11 -11.77 2.40
C GLY A 154 14.41 -12.48 1.25
N TYR A 155 13.41 -11.87 0.62
CA TYR A 155 12.75 -12.40 -0.58
C TYR A 155 12.09 -11.32 -1.42
N LEU A 156 11.88 -11.67 -2.69
CA LEU A 156 11.22 -10.86 -3.70
C LEU A 156 9.85 -11.47 -4.02
N VAL A 157 8.91 -10.65 -4.44
CA VAL A 157 7.64 -11.10 -5.04
C VAL A 157 7.56 -10.65 -6.48
N TRP A 158 7.55 -11.60 -7.41
CA TRP A 158 7.17 -11.36 -8.79
C TRP A 158 5.66 -11.21 -8.88
N ARG A 159 5.19 -10.20 -9.60
CA ARG A 159 3.78 -9.88 -9.69
C ARG A 159 3.39 -9.55 -11.11
N GLY A 160 2.22 -10.02 -11.50
CA GLY A 160 1.62 -9.70 -12.78
C GLY A 160 0.11 -9.53 -12.68
N LEU A 161 -0.41 -8.72 -13.59
CA LEU A 161 -1.83 -8.49 -13.76
C LEU A 161 -2.13 -8.57 -15.26
N VAL A 162 -2.95 -9.54 -15.66
CA VAL A 162 -3.22 -9.89 -17.06
C VAL A 162 -4.70 -9.77 -17.33
N GLU A 163 -5.07 -9.18 -18.47
CA GLU A 163 -6.45 -9.17 -18.95
C GLU A 163 -6.87 -10.58 -19.39
N GLU A 164 -7.90 -11.15 -18.79
CA GLU A 164 -8.33 -12.53 -19.07
C GLU A 164 -8.68 -12.73 -20.56
N ARG A 165 -9.18 -11.71 -21.23
CA ARG A 165 -9.48 -11.73 -22.69
C ARG A 165 -8.25 -11.95 -23.58
N THR A 166 -7.02 -11.82 -23.06
CA THR A 166 -5.78 -12.11 -23.79
C THR A 166 -5.40 -13.58 -23.73
N LEU A 167 -6.08 -14.37 -22.92
CA LEU A 167 -5.89 -15.80 -22.78
C LEU A 167 -6.72 -16.56 -23.80
N LYS A 168 -6.32 -17.76 -24.14
CA LYS A 168 -7.06 -18.63 -25.08
C LYS A 168 -8.47 -18.98 -24.59
N ARG A 169 -8.63 -19.07 -23.28
CA ARG A 169 -9.90 -19.35 -22.61
C ARG A 169 -9.89 -18.76 -21.19
N PRO A 170 -11.08 -18.47 -20.64
CA PRO A 170 -11.18 -17.98 -19.26
C PRO A 170 -10.57 -18.96 -18.28
N VAL A 171 -9.97 -18.44 -17.22
CA VAL A 171 -9.42 -19.26 -16.13
C VAL A 171 -10.57 -19.94 -15.39
N PRO A 172 -10.51 -21.27 -15.17
CA PRO A 172 -11.54 -22.02 -14.46
C PRO A 172 -11.49 -21.78 -12.95
N TRP A 173 -11.72 -20.54 -12.54
CA TRP A 173 -11.75 -20.11 -11.15
C TRP A 173 -13.03 -19.34 -10.89
N PRO A 174 -13.85 -19.72 -9.88
CA PRO A 174 -15.11 -19.06 -9.60
C PRO A 174 -14.90 -17.60 -9.17
N SER A 175 -15.91 -16.75 -9.44
CA SER A 175 -15.86 -15.33 -9.09
C SER A 175 -15.80 -15.08 -7.57
N ASP A 176 -16.26 -16.05 -6.75
CA ASP A 176 -16.23 -16.03 -5.29
C ASP A 176 -15.11 -16.89 -4.69
N GLY A 177 -14.21 -17.39 -5.54
CA GLY A 177 -13.13 -18.31 -5.15
C GLY A 177 -12.00 -17.68 -4.30
N GLY A 178 -11.94 -16.35 -4.26
CA GLY A 178 -10.91 -15.65 -3.50
C GLY A 178 -9.50 -15.85 -4.03
N LEU A 179 -8.52 -15.83 -3.11
CA LEU A 179 -7.12 -16.09 -3.43
C LEU A 179 -6.86 -17.60 -3.46
N TRP A 180 -6.30 -18.07 -4.57
CA TRP A 180 -5.64 -19.36 -4.62
C TRP A 180 -4.22 -19.20 -4.07
N ILE A 181 -3.81 -20.06 -3.11
CA ILE A 181 -2.50 -19.99 -2.46
C ILE A 181 -1.97 -21.40 -2.28
N GLU A 182 -0.79 -21.67 -2.82
CA GLU A 182 -0.06 -22.92 -2.62
C GLU A 182 1.44 -22.69 -2.41
N ILE A 183 2.10 -23.68 -1.80
CA ILE A 183 3.56 -23.75 -1.69
C ILE A 183 4.03 -24.95 -2.50
N ILE A 184 4.75 -24.70 -3.57
CA ILE A 184 5.28 -25.71 -4.49
C ILE A 184 6.78 -25.49 -4.63
N ASP A 185 7.58 -26.53 -4.40
CA ASP A 185 9.04 -26.50 -4.48
C ASP A 185 9.69 -25.33 -3.72
N GLY A 186 9.15 -25.00 -2.54
CA GLY A 186 9.63 -23.90 -1.70
C GLY A 186 9.15 -22.51 -2.12
N TYR A 187 8.49 -22.37 -3.27
CA TYR A 187 7.86 -21.14 -3.69
C TYR A 187 6.44 -21.00 -3.16
N ARG A 188 6.11 -19.83 -2.63
CA ARG A 188 4.72 -19.47 -2.35
C ARG A 188 4.12 -18.83 -3.60
N LEU A 189 3.10 -19.48 -4.14
CA LEU A 189 2.36 -19.04 -5.32
C LEU A 189 0.98 -18.55 -4.90
N VAL A 190 0.56 -17.41 -5.45
CA VAL A 190 -0.75 -16.82 -5.20
C VAL A 190 -1.34 -16.41 -6.54
N ALA A 191 -2.61 -16.71 -6.77
CA ALA A 191 -3.34 -16.25 -7.93
C ALA A 191 -4.80 -15.95 -7.59
N ALA A 192 -5.44 -15.10 -8.36
CA ALA A 192 -6.86 -14.81 -8.24
C ALA A 192 -7.42 -14.19 -9.52
N THR A 193 -8.73 -14.26 -9.64
CA THR A 193 -9.50 -13.43 -10.57
C THR A 193 -9.89 -12.13 -9.89
N LEU A 194 -9.80 -11.02 -10.60
CA LEU A 194 -10.12 -9.67 -10.12
C LEU A 194 -11.14 -9.03 -11.06
N PRO A 195 -11.83 -7.95 -10.66
CA PRO A 195 -12.67 -7.21 -11.57
C PRO A 195 -11.87 -6.74 -12.79
N GLY A 196 -12.48 -6.81 -13.96
CA GLY A 196 -11.96 -6.20 -15.18
C GLY A 196 -11.82 -4.68 -15.04
N ARG A 197 -11.20 -4.02 -15.99
CA ARG A 197 -11.05 -2.56 -15.97
C ARG A 197 -12.37 -1.82 -16.02
N ASP A 198 -13.39 -2.45 -16.60
CA ASP A 198 -14.77 -1.98 -16.66
C ASP A 198 -15.62 -2.38 -15.43
N GLY A 199 -14.99 -3.04 -14.45
CA GLY A 199 -15.65 -3.57 -13.25
C GLY A 199 -16.31 -4.93 -13.44
N SER A 200 -16.25 -5.54 -14.64
CA SER A 200 -16.87 -6.85 -14.91
C SER A 200 -16.20 -7.98 -14.11
N ILE A 201 -17.02 -8.87 -13.55
CA ILE A 201 -16.56 -10.12 -12.90
C ILE A 201 -16.92 -11.36 -13.74
N VAL A 202 -17.42 -11.16 -14.95
CA VAL A 202 -17.81 -12.22 -15.88
C VAL A 202 -16.56 -12.89 -16.45
N PRO A 203 -16.46 -14.24 -16.47
CA PRO A 203 -15.34 -14.96 -17.08
C PRO A 203 -15.05 -14.47 -18.51
N GLY A 204 -13.80 -14.24 -18.83
CA GLY A 204 -13.32 -13.67 -20.09
C GLY A 204 -13.18 -12.13 -20.08
N TYR A 205 -13.78 -11.45 -19.11
CA TYR A 205 -13.68 -9.98 -18.95
C TYR A 205 -12.97 -9.55 -17.67
N ARG A 206 -12.54 -10.51 -16.87
CA ARG A 206 -11.82 -10.30 -15.60
C ARG A 206 -10.36 -9.95 -15.85
N GLN A 207 -9.68 -9.56 -14.77
CA GLN A 207 -8.21 -9.55 -14.69
C GLN A 207 -7.73 -10.76 -13.87
N ILE A 208 -6.59 -11.31 -14.26
CA ILE A 208 -5.94 -12.38 -13.52
C ILE A 208 -4.68 -11.81 -12.89
N THR A 209 -4.58 -11.90 -11.57
CA THR A 209 -3.36 -11.55 -10.84
C THR A 209 -2.60 -12.80 -10.45
N PHE A 210 -1.27 -12.69 -10.41
CA PHE A 210 -0.42 -13.67 -9.76
C PHE A 210 0.67 -12.98 -8.93
N ALA A 211 1.07 -13.64 -7.86
CA ALA A 211 2.23 -13.28 -7.06
C ALA A 211 3.05 -14.56 -6.78
N TRP A 212 4.33 -14.47 -7.07
CA TRP A 212 5.28 -15.56 -6.93
C TRP A 212 6.40 -15.11 -6.00
N PHE A 213 6.44 -15.66 -4.79
CA PHE A 213 7.45 -15.34 -3.78
C PHE A 213 8.71 -16.15 -4.06
N ASP A 214 9.86 -15.46 -4.15
CA ASP A 214 11.14 -16.03 -4.60
C ASP A 214 12.29 -15.53 -3.68
N ILE A 215 12.95 -16.46 -3.00
CA ILE A 215 14.06 -16.18 -2.06
C ILE A 215 15.43 -16.11 -2.72
N HIS A 216 15.56 -16.48 -3.99
CA HIS A 216 16.85 -16.66 -4.67
C HIS A 216 17.24 -15.46 -5.53
N ARG A 217 16.82 -14.22 -5.20
CA ARG A 217 16.98 -13.04 -6.06
C ARG A 217 17.82 -11.91 -5.48
N ASP A 218 18.51 -12.14 -4.37
CA ASP A 218 19.34 -11.11 -3.70
C ASP A 218 20.37 -10.48 -4.62
N GLN A 219 21.09 -11.30 -5.40
CA GLN A 219 22.09 -10.80 -6.35
C GLN A 219 21.45 -9.95 -7.45
N LEU A 220 20.30 -10.35 -7.97
CA LEU A 220 19.56 -9.57 -8.96
C LEU A 220 19.16 -8.21 -8.40
N LEU A 221 18.59 -8.18 -7.20
CA LEU A 221 18.17 -6.94 -6.52
C LEU A 221 19.36 -6.00 -6.25
N ARG A 222 20.50 -6.53 -5.83
CA ARG A 222 21.73 -5.73 -5.62
C ARG A 222 22.27 -5.17 -6.93
N ARG A 223 22.35 -5.96 -7.99
CA ARG A 223 22.80 -5.50 -9.32
C ARG A 223 21.88 -4.44 -9.90
N ALA A 224 20.58 -4.57 -9.68
CA ALA A 224 19.57 -3.59 -10.11
C ALA A 224 19.52 -2.33 -9.23
N GLY A 225 20.37 -2.22 -8.19
CA GLY A 225 20.36 -1.08 -7.28
C GLY A 225 19.12 -0.97 -6.41
N CYS A 226 18.39 -2.07 -6.21
CA CYS A 226 17.17 -2.09 -5.38
C CYS A 226 17.47 -2.20 -3.88
N LEU A 227 18.68 -2.66 -3.51
CA LEU A 227 19.12 -2.83 -2.13
C LEU A 227 20.43 -2.08 -1.88
N THR A 228 20.50 -1.40 -0.74
CA THR A 228 21.77 -0.87 -0.22
C THR A 228 22.67 -2.00 0.32
N PRO A 229 23.98 -1.76 0.52
CA PRO A 229 24.86 -2.73 1.21
C PRO A 229 24.31 -3.18 2.57
N ASP A 230 23.70 -2.27 3.33
CA ASP A 230 23.15 -2.53 4.67
C ASP A 230 21.78 -3.23 4.64
N GLY A 231 21.27 -3.58 3.44
CA GLY A 231 20.01 -4.31 3.28
C GLY A 231 18.75 -3.45 3.37
N HIS A 232 18.86 -2.13 3.16
CA HIS A 232 17.69 -1.27 3.01
C HIS A 232 17.18 -1.28 1.57
N ILE A 233 15.86 -1.22 1.42
CA ILE A 233 15.22 -1.18 0.10
C ILE A 233 15.15 0.27 -0.38
N VAL A 234 15.72 0.50 -1.57
CA VAL A 234 15.73 1.82 -2.23
C VAL A 234 15.01 1.82 -3.57
N GLY A 235 14.63 0.65 -4.08
CA GLY A 235 13.94 0.51 -5.36
C GLY A 235 13.23 -0.84 -5.50
N SER A 236 12.64 -1.04 -6.68
CA SER A 236 12.01 -2.28 -7.10
C SER A 236 12.30 -2.52 -8.58
N LEU A 237 12.15 -3.75 -9.04
CA LEU A 237 12.21 -4.10 -10.46
C LEU A 237 10.87 -3.67 -11.10
N ALA A 238 10.83 -2.44 -11.58
CA ALA A 238 9.64 -1.86 -12.19
C ALA A 238 9.29 -2.57 -13.51
N ARG A 239 8.04 -2.40 -13.94
CA ARG A 239 7.58 -2.82 -15.27
C ARG A 239 8.46 -2.16 -16.35
N GLY A 240 8.76 -2.90 -17.40
CA GLY A 240 9.67 -2.46 -18.45
C GLY A 240 11.17 -2.54 -18.11
N MET A 241 11.55 -2.81 -16.85
CA MET A 241 12.95 -2.84 -16.41
C MET A 241 13.51 -4.24 -16.15
N ILE A 242 12.73 -5.28 -16.38
CA ILE A 242 13.16 -6.67 -16.14
C ILE A 242 13.75 -7.25 -17.42
N ASP A 243 15.01 -7.62 -17.35
CA ASP A 243 15.77 -8.18 -18.49
C ASP A 243 15.06 -9.41 -19.07
N GLU A 244 15.21 -9.58 -20.38
CA GLU A 244 14.64 -10.72 -21.09
C GLU A 244 15.17 -12.06 -20.55
N SER A 245 16.44 -12.14 -20.20
CA SER A 245 17.05 -13.34 -19.62
C SER A 245 16.39 -13.77 -18.32
N VAL A 246 16.00 -12.79 -17.48
CA VAL A 246 15.26 -13.04 -16.23
C VAL A 246 13.86 -13.53 -16.53
N ARG A 247 13.18 -12.92 -17.51
CA ARG A 247 11.84 -13.34 -17.94
C ARG A 247 11.83 -14.75 -18.53
N LEU A 248 12.83 -15.12 -19.31
CA LEU A 248 13.01 -16.48 -19.85
C LEU A 248 13.25 -17.52 -18.75
N ASP A 249 14.10 -17.20 -17.75
CA ASP A 249 14.32 -18.05 -16.59
C ASP A 249 13.00 -18.28 -15.81
N LEU A 250 12.27 -17.19 -15.53
CA LEU A 250 10.98 -17.28 -14.86
C LEU A 250 9.95 -18.10 -15.66
N ALA A 251 9.88 -17.90 -16.97
CA ALA A 251 8.96 -18.65 -17.84
C ALA A 251 9.29 -20.15 -17.87
N SER A 252 10.59 -20.51 -17.87
CA SER A 252 11.03 -21.90 -17.77
C SER A 252 10.59 -22.55 -16.45
N ARG A 253 10.84 -21.87 -15.33
CA ARG A 253 10.45 -22.34 -14.00
C ARG A 253 8.92 -22.39 -13.84
N ALA A 254 8.20 -21.40 -14.38
CA ALA A 254 6.74 -21.38 -14.31
C ALA A 254 6.12 -22.65 -14.89
N ARG A 255 6.66 -23.17 -16.01
CA ARG A 255 6.18 -24.42 -16.62
C ARG A 255 6.35 -25.63 -15.74
N ALA A 256 7.30 -25.60 -14.80
CA ALA A 256 7.54 -26.72 -13.88
C ALA A 256 6.67 -26.65 -12.61
N ILE A 257 6.34 -25.45 -12.13
CA ILE A 257 5.74 -25.28 -10.80
C ILE A 257 4.32 -24.73 -10.80
N TRP A 258 3.88 -23.97 -11.82
CA TRP A 258 2.54 -23.41 -11.82
C TRP A 258 1.49 -24.42 -12.31
N PRO A 259 0.36 -24.58 -11.59
CA PRO A 259 -0.74 -25.43 -12.06
C PRO A 259 -1.30 -24.98 -13.40
N GLU A 260 -1.76 -25.94 -14.19
CA GLU A 260 -2.25 -25.73 -15.56
C GLU A 260 -3.29 -24.61 -15.65
N GLN A 261 -4.19 -24.54 -14.67
CA GLN A 261 -5.25 -23.54 -14.64
C GLN A 261 -4.75 -22.08 -14.58
N TRP A 262 -3.55 -21.82 -14.01
CA TRP A 262 -2.96 -20.49 -13.89
C TRP A 262 -1.81 -20.26 -14.87
N LEU A 263 -1.24 -21.33 -15.41
CA LEU A 263 0.03 -21.30 -16.15
C LEU A 263 -0.03 -20.35 -17.36
N GLU A 264 -1.10 -20.37 -18.14
CA GLU A 264 -1.22 -19.49 -19.31
C GLU A 264 -1.19 -18.00 -18.90
N ALA A 265 -1.94 -17.63 -17.86
CA ALA A 265 -1.97 -16.26 -17.34
C ALA A 265 -0.60 -15.83 -16.83
N VAL A 266 0.08 -16.71 -16.08
CA VAL A 266 1.44 -16.45 -15.55
C VAL A 266 2.45 -16.28 -16.69
N LEU A 267 2.46 -17.15 -17.68
CA LEU A 267 3.36 -17.03 -18.84
C LEU A 267 3.06 -15.77 -19.66
N THR A 268 1.80 -15.43 -19.87
CA THR A 268 1.40 -14.18 -20.53
C THR A 268 1.92 -12.97 -19.77
N GLY A 269 1.77 -12.94 -18.44
CA GLY A 269 2.27 -11.86 -17.60
C GLY A 269 3.79 -11.75 -17.59
N ILE A 270 4.52 -12.89 -17.61
CA ILE A 270 5.99 -12.92 -17.66
C ILE A 270 6.52 -12.46 -19.03
N SER A 271 5.84 -12.85 -20.12
CA SER A 271 6.29 -12.53 -21.50
C SER A 271 6.26 -11.04 -21.80
N SER A 272 5.33 -10.31 -21.18
CA SER A 272 5.22 -8.86 -21.36
C SER A 272 6.04 -8.09 -20.31
N SER A 273 6.97 -7.27 -20.77
CA SER A 273 7.71 -6.37 -19.88
C SER A 273 6.83 -5.38 -19.14
N GLU A 274 5.68 -5.01 -19.74
CA GLU A 274 4.74 -4.02 -19.19
C GLU A 274 3.81 -4.58 -18.10
N THR A 275 3.79 -5.91 -17.91
CA THR A 275 2.92 -6.54 -16.91
C THR A 275 3.70 -7.08 -15.71
N LEU A 276 4.92 -7.55 -15.92
CA LEU A 276 5.75 -8.14 -14.86
C LEU A 276 6.44 -7.05 -14.03
N SER A 277 6.39 -7.18 -12.73
CA SER A 277 7.22 -6.42 -11.78
C SER A 277 7.79 -7.33 -10.70
N GLY A 278 8.90 -6.89 -10.07
CA GLY A 278 9.52 -7.58 -8.94
C GLY A 278 9.69 -6.63 -7.76
N ALA A 279 9.01 -6.92 -6.65
CA ALA A 279 9.10 -6.10 -5.45
C ALA A 279 9.88 -6.82 -4.35
N PRO A 280 11.05 -6.29 -3.92
CA PRO A 280 11.70 -6.77 -2.70
C PRO A 280 10.76 -6.48 -1.53
N ILE A 281 10.56 -7.46 -0.66
CA ILE A 281 9.69 -7.30 0.48
C ILE A 281 10.44 -6.63 1.62
N ALA A 282 9.84 -5.58 2.15
CA ALA A 282 10.33 -4.81 3.27
C ALA A 282 9.51 -5.10 4.52
N GLU A 283 10.13 -4.94 5.69
CA GLU A 283 9.46 -4.94 6.98
C GLU A 283 10.00 -3.79 7.83
N TYR A 284 9.08 -3.10 8.50
CA TYR A 284 9.40 -2.02 9.42
C TYR A 284 8.53 -2.10 10.66
N LYS A 285 9.18 -2.23 11.83
CA LYS A 285 8.52 -2.22 13.13
C LYS A 285 8.73 -0.86 13.79
N PRO A 286 7.67 -0.08 14.01
CA PRO A 286 7.80 1.23 14.62
C PRO A 286 8.06 1.10 16.14
N GLU A 287 8.89 1.99 16.66
CA GLU A 287 9.04 2.21 18.10
C GLU A 287 8.06 3.28 18.58
N GLN A 288 7.69 4.20 17.70
CA GLN A 288 6.73 5.28 17.93
C GLN A 288 5.97 5.60 16.65
N LEU A 289 4.75 6.11 16.79
CA LEU A 289 3.90 6.55 15.67
C LEU A 289 3.75 8.07 15.61
N ALA A 290 4.08 8.76 16.69
CA ALA A 290 3.94 10.20 16.81
C ALA A 290 5.11 10.84 17.54
N ARG A 291 5.43 12.08 17.17
CA ARG A 291 6.40 12.92 17.84
C ARG A 291 6.04 14.39 17.65
N GLY A 292 5.69 15.07 18.75
CA GLY A 292 5.22 16.45 18.67
C GLY A 292 3.99 16.57 17.78
N ASN A 293 4.05 17.45 16.76
CA ASN A 293 2.98 17.67 15.80
C ASN A 293 3.06 16.78 14.54
N LEU A 294 3.80 15.67 14.62
CA LEU A 294 3.97 14.70 13.55
C LEU A 294 3.38 13.35 13.94
N ALA A 295 2.68 12.68 13.02
CA ALA A 295 2.33 11.27 13.15
C ALA A 295 2.42 10.55 11.80
N ILE A 296 2.50 9.22 11.83
CA ILE A 296 2.58 8.34 10.66
C ILE A 296 1.51 7.27 10.72
N LEU A 297 1.05 6.83 9.53
CA LEU A 297 0.05 5.77 9.37
C LEU A 297 0.30 4.97 8.07
N GLY A 298 -0.35 3.80 7.96
CA GLY A 298 -0.17 2.91 6.82
C GLY A 298 1.29 2.48 6.64
N ASP A 299 1.75 2.31 5.40
CA ASP A 299 3.13 1.88 5.12
C ASP A 299 4.20 2.88 5.58
N ALA A 300 3.84 4.11 5.94
CA ALA A 300 4.74 5.03 6.62
C ALA A 300 5.01 4.61 8.07
N ALA A 301 4.04 4.00 8.73
CA ALA A 301 4.11 3.55 10.12
C ALA A 301 4.53 2.08 10.24
N HIS A 302 4.03 1.20 9.37
CA HIS A 302 4.23 -0.25 9.47
C HIS A 302 4.36 -0.86 8.08
N VAL A 303 5.50 -1.41 7.79
CA VAL A 303 5.71 -2.18 6.55
C VAL A 303 5.67 -3.65 6.91
N ILE A 304 4.77 -4.39 6.29
CA ILE A 304 4.53 -5.81 6.56
C ILE A 304 4.53 -6.62 5.27
N SER A 305 4.88 -7.89 5.40
CA SER A 305 4.79 -8.84 4.30
C SER A 305 3.37 -8.94 3.74
N PRO A 306 3.19 -8.97 2.42
CA PRO A 306 1.89 -9.23 1.81
C PRO A 306 1.31 -10.61 2.17
N MET A 307 2.12 -11.53 2.73
CA MET A 307 1.63 -12.81 3.25
C MET A 307 0.62 -12.65 4.38
N THR A 308 0.64 -11.53 5.09
CA THR A 308 -0.33 -11.23 6.16
C THR A 308 -1.72 -10.89 5.61
N GLY A 309 -1.80 -10.38 4.37
CA GLY A 309 -3.04 -9.84 3.78
C GLY A 309 -3.62 -8.66 4.53
N ARG A 310 -2.82 -7.93 5.35
CA ARG A 310 -3.30 -6.92 6.29
C ARG A 310 -2.90 -5.48 5.95
N GLY A 311 -2.02 -5.24 4.97
CA GLY A 311 -1.45 -3.92 4.73
C GLY A 311 -2.50 -2.81 4.55
N LEU A 312 -3.41 -2.97 3.59
CA LEU A 312 -4.50 -2.01 3.36
C LEU A 312 -5.40 -1.86 4.59
N LEU A 313 -5.87 -2.98 5.13
CA LEU A 313 -6.81 -2.99 6.25
C LEU A 313 -6.24 -2.25 7.46
N THR A 314 -4.96 -2.47 7.80
CA THR A 314 -4.30 -1.80 8.93
C THR A 314 -4.18 -0.29 8.70
N GLY A 315 -3.87 0.15 7.47
CA GLY A 315 -3.86 1.58 7.13
C GLY A 315 -5.24 2.24 7.22
N MET A 316 -6.32 1.51 6.88
CA MET A 316 -7.69 1.97 7.08
C MET A 316 -8.06 2.04 8.56
N GLU A 317 -7.66 1.06 9.37
CA GLU A 317 -7.83 1.06 10.82
C GLU A 317 -7.09 2.23 11.49
N ASP A 318 -5.89 2.58 11.00
CA ASP A 318 -5.16 3.76 11.46
C ASP A 318 -5.96 5.04 11.21
N ALA A 319 -6.44 5.22 9.98
CA ALA A 319 -7.26 6.37 9.61
C ALA A 319 -8.55 6.44 10.42
N SER A 320 -9.22 5.29 10.64
CA SER A 320 -10.45 5.19 11.43
C SER A 320 -10.25 5.52 12.91
N THR A 321 -9.03 5.32 13.43
CA THR A 321 -8.65 5.65 14.81
C THR A 321 -8.24 7.11 14.94
N LEU A 322 -7.40 7.59 14.00
CA LEU A 322 -6.80 8.93 14.09
C LEU A 322 -7.82 10.04 13.83
N ALA A 323 -8.69 9.91 12.83
CA ALA A 323 -9.61 10.98 12.45
C ALA A 323 -10.62 11.36 13.56
N PRO A 324 -11.26 10.43 14.31
CA PRO A 324 -12.10 10.80 15.46
C PRO A 324 -11.34 11.51 16.58
N LEU A 325 -10.09 11.09 16.85
CA LEU A 325 -9.25 11.74 17.87
C LEU A 325 -8.95 13.19 17.49
N LEU A 326 -8.59 13.44 16.23
CA LEU A 326 -8.37 14.79 15.71
C LEU A 326 -9.64 15.64 15.80
N ALA A 327 -10.80 15.09 15.44
CA ALA A 327 -12.07 15.80 15.48
C ALA A 327 -12.53 16.14 16.91
N SER A 328 -12.19 15.30 17.89
CA SER A 328 -12.52 15.51 19.31
C SER A 328 -11.51 16.42 20.02
N ARG A 329 -10.48 16.90 19.34
CA ARG A 329 -9.45 17.76 19.92
C ARG A 329 -10.06 19.04 20.50
N ASN A 330 -9.78 19.31 21.76
CA ASN A 330 -10.07 20.63 22.32
C ASN A 330 -9.16 21.66 21.60
N PRO A 331 -9.72 22.79 21.08
CA PRO A 331 -8.91 23.83 20.43
C PRO A 331 -7.72 24.33 21.26
N LYS A 332 -7.79 24.25 22.58
CA LYS A 332 -6.71 24.63 23.51
C LYS A 332 -5.65 23.53 23.72
N SER A 333 -5.95 22.30 23.31
CA SER A 333 -4.99 21.18 23.43
C SER A 333 -4.03 21.17 22.25
N SER A 334 -2.76 20.79 22.52
CA SER A 334 -1.77 20.61 21.46
C SER A 334 -2.11 19.40 20.58
N PHE A 335 -1.68 19.41 19.32
CA PHE A 335 -1.76 18.24 18.48
C PHE A 335 -0.93 17.07 19.04
N ALA A 336 0.21 17.34 19.66
CA ALA A 336 1.05 16.34 20.31
C ALA A 336 0.27 15.45 21.29
N SER A 337 -0.64 16.03 22.08
CA SER A 337 -1.48 15.24 23.01
C SER A 337 -2.42 14.28 22.28
N VAL A 338 -3.05 14.74 21.20
CA VAL A 338 -3.99 13.92 20.41
C VAL A 338 -3.23 12.80 19.67
N LEU A 339 -2.08 13.15 19.09
CA LEU A 339 -1.25 12.19 18.36
C LEU A 339 -0.63 11.15 19.31
N GLY A 340 -0.31 11.54 20.55
CA GLY A 340 0.07 10.59 21.61
C GLY A 340 -1.04 9.61 21.95
N SER A 341 -2.30 10.05 21.97
CA SER A 341 -3.45 9.15 22.17
C SER A 341 -3.63 8.17 21.00
N TYR A 342 -3.40 8.62 19.77
CA TYR A 342 -3.38 7.73 18.60
C TYR A 342 -2.27 6.69 18.72
N GLU A 343 -1.06 7.08 19.10
CA GLU A 343 0.05 6.16 19.31
C GLU A 343 -0.29 5.12 20.38
N GLN A 344 -0.79 5.54 21.53
CA GLN A 344 -1.21 4.62 22.61
C GLN A 344 -2.26 3.59 22.14
N ALA A 345 -3.20 4.00 21.30
CA ALA A 345 -4.25 3.13 20.79
C ALA A 345 -3.74 2.14 19.74
N ARG A 346 -2.76 2.53 18.89
CA ARG A 346 -2.39 1.73 17.73
C ARG A 346 -1.06 1.02 17.83
N LEU A 347 -0.06 1.59 18.50
CA LEU A 347 1.31 1.08 18.51
C LEU A 347 1.42 -0.38 19.00
N PRO A 348 0.76 -0.81 20.09
CA PRO A 348 0.87 -2.21 20.55
C PRO A 348 0.36 -3.21 19.53
N PHE A 349 -0.78 -2.92 18.89
CA PHE A 349 -1.34 -3.76 17.83
C PHE A 349 -0.41 -3.83 16.61
N ILE A 350 0.09 -2.68 16.15
CA ILE A 350 0.98 -2.57 14.99
C ILE A 350 2.27 -3.35 15.26
N GLN A 351 2.88 -3.20 16.43
CA GLN A 351 4.09 -3.96 16.79
C GLN A 351 3.84 -5.47 16.81
N GLY A 352 2.69 -5.91 17.34
CA GLY A 352 2.28 -7.31 17.30
C GLY A 352 2.12 -7.84 15.88
N LEU A 353 1.48 -7.05 15.01
CA LEU A 353 1.28 -7.41 13.59
C LEU A 353 2.61 -7.48 12.84
N VAL A 354 3.52 -6.53 13.05
CA VAL A 354 4.84 -6.58 12.40
C VAL A 354 5.67 -7.75 12.90
N ASN A 355 5.65 -8.06 14.20
CA ASN A 355 6.30 -9.25 14.74
C ASN A 355 5.76 -10.54 14.09
N HIS A 356 4.44 -10.63 13.93
CA HIS A 356 3.81 -11.75 13.22
C HIS A 356 4.27 -11.82 11.74
N SER A 357 4.31 -10.69 11.05
CA SER A 357 4.85 -10.59 9.69
C SER A 357 6.27 -11.12 9.59
N MET A 358 7.15 -10.65 10.46
CA MET A 358 8.56 -11.09 10.51
C MET A 358 8.69 -12.60 10.79
N SER A 359 7.82 -13.14 11.65
CA SER A 359 7.79 -14.58 11.93
C SER A 359 7.36 -15.39 10.70
N ILE A 360 6.34 -14.94 9.95
CA ILE A 360 5.91 -15.57 8.70
C ILE A 360 7.03 -15.52 7.66
N SER A 361 7.70 -14.39 7.51
CA SER A 361 8.82 -14.20 6.58
C SER A 361 10.00 -15.11 6.93
N ALA A 362 10.35 -15.23 8.21
CA ALA A 362 11.40 -16.11 8.68
C ALA A 362 11.06 -17.60 8.44
N GLU A 363 9.81 -17.99 8.74
CA GLU A 363 9.33 -19.35 8.50
C GLU A 363 9.34 -19.71 7.01
N TYR A 364 8.89 -18.75 6.16
CA TYR A 364 8.92 -18.95 4.71
C TYR A 364 10.34 -19.21 4.21
N ARG A 365 11.33 -18.41 4.60
CA ARG A 365 12.73 -18.60 4.22
C ARG A 365 13.29 -19.93 4.70
N ARG A 366 13.04 -20.28 5.97
CA ARG A 366 13.48 -21.55 6.55
C ARG A 366 12.94 -22.76 5.79
N ARG A 367 11.67 -22.75 5.40
CA ARG A 367 11.07 -23.84 4.61
C ARG A 367 11.63 -23.91 3.18
N ALA A 368 12.01 -22.79 2.62
CA ALA A 368 12.62 -22.72 1.31
C ALA A 368 14.16 -22.97 1.30
N GLY A 369 14.75 -23.30 2.46
CA GLY A 369 16.14 -23.77 2.57
C GLY A 369 17.17 -22.65 2.76
N VAL A 370 16.77 -21.47 3.27
CA VAL A 370 17.66 -20.34 3.59
C VAL A 370 17.51 -19.93 5.04
#